data_5602199e48616d954e7be12498b6ccf8
#
_entry.id   5602199e48616d954e7be12498b6ccf8
#
_cell.length_a   1.000
_cell.length_b   1.000
_cell.length_c   1.000
_cell.angle_alpha   90.00
_cell.angle_beta   90.00
_cell.angle_gamma   90.00
#
_symmetry.space_group_name_H-M   'P 1'
#
loop_
_entity.id
_entity.type
_entity.pdbx_description
1 polymer ?
#
loop_
_entity_poly.entity_id
_entity_poly.type
_entity_poly.pdbx_seq_one_letter_code
_entity_poly.pdbx_strand_id
1 'polypeptide(L)'
;MNFEPTALALYAAYFVLGAVVSLINSIAGGGSTLSLPIMIFMGLPATVANGTNRIGLIIGNFSSAVNLMRHGYLNKKIFLQLALPTFFGALVGACFLVRIGDKLFQAILAVVICLVVVMSNLKKDVLGKPPATPPEKLTLKGALGFFGIAIYGCIVQVGVGFVQIFGLTRYTGLSPIEINALKNSLTNVFLVVSTIALGINGKIDWPIAVLMAAGAWVGGYFGSFLQRKKGNKFIQRFISVCSIAMAIALVVDLAMK
;
A
#
# COMPACT_ATOMS: atom_id res chain seq x y z
N MET A 1 28.98 -16.93 -17.04
CA MET A 1 27.61 -17.06 -16.53
C MET A 1 26.68 -17.02 -17.73
N ASN A 2 26.21 -18.18 -18.21
CA ASN A 2 25.19 -18.21 -19.25
C ASN A 2 23.86 -17.84 -18.59
N PHE A 3 23.44 -16.59 -18.73
CA PHE A 3 22.09 -16.20 -18.32
C PHE A 3 21.09 -16.85 -19.28
N GLU A 4 20.32 -17.80 -18.77
CA GLU A 4 19.17 -18.33 -19.51
C GLU A 4 18.26 -17.15 -19.89
N PRO A 5 17.86 -17.00 -21.16
CA PRO A 5 16.98 -15.90 -21.59
C PRO A 5 15.67 -15.81 -20.77
N THR A 6 15.18 -16.96 -20.30
CA THR A 6 14.01 -17.09 -19.44
C THR A 6 14.23 -16.47 -18.06
N ALA A 7 15.42 -16.61 -17.46
CA ALA A 7 15.74 -16.01 -16.17
C ALA A 7 15.83 -14.49 -16.25
N LEU A 8 16.44 -13.95 -17.34
CA LEU A 8 16.52 -12.50 -17.56
C LEU A 8 15.12 -11.87 -17.73
N ALA A 9 14.24 -12.53 -18.50
CA ALA A 9 12.87 -12.09 -18.68
C ALA A 9 12.09 -12.06 -17.35
N LEU A 10 12.29 -13.07 -16.50
CA LEU A 10 11.67 -13.15 -15.18
C LEU A 10 12.15 -12.02 -14.26
N TYR A 11 13.45 -11.73 -14.23
CA TYR A 11 14.02 -10.63 -13.45
C TYR A 11 13.51 -9.27 -13.91
N ALA A 12 13.43 -9.06 -15.23
CA ALA A 12 12.85 -7.87 -15.81
C ALA A 12 11.35 -7.72 -15.42
N ALA A 13 10.60 -8.82 -15.41
CA ALA A 13 9.20 -8.82 -15.01
C ALA A 13 9.01 -8.37 -13.53
N TYR A 14 9.84 -8.86 -12.60
CA TYR A 14 9.77 -8.41 -11.20
C TYR A 14 10.16 -6.95 -11.02
N PHE A 15 11.16 -6.47 -11.75
CA PHE A 15 11.53 -5.04 -11.74
C PHE A 15 10.37 -4.18 -12.24
N VAL A 16 9.77 -4.52 -13.38
CA VAL A 16 8.63 -3.80 -13.97
C VAL A 16 7.42 -3.87 -13.04
N LEU A 17 7.14 -5.04 -12.45
CA LEU A 17 6.07 -5.22 -11.48
C LEU A 17 6.28 -4.27 -10.28
N GLY A 18 7.48 -4.22 -9.72
CA GLY A 18 7.83 -3.30 -8.64
C GLY A 18 7.60 -1.83 -9.01
N ALA A 19 8.00 -1.43 -10.22
CA ALA A 19 7.83 -0.06 -10.70
C ALA A 19 6.34 0.32 -10.87
N VAL A 20 5.56 -0.51 -11.54
CA VAL A 20 4.14 -0.28 -11.79
C VAL A 20 3.35 -0.27 -10.48
N VAL A 21 3.56 -1.27 -9.63
CA VAL A 21 2.88 -1.40 -8.33
C VAL A 21 3.18 -0.21 -7.43
N SER A 22 4.44 0.22 -7.38
CA SER A 22 4.84 1.35 -6.55
C SER A 22 4.30 2.68 -7.09
N LEU A 23 4.26 2.89 -8.40
CA LEU A 23 3.64 4.05 -9.02
C LEU A 23 2.16 4.14 -8.64
N ILE A 24 1.42 3.04 -8.82
CA ILE A 24 -0.01 2.96 -8.44
C ILE A 24 -0.18 3.20 -6.93
N ASN A 25 0.65 2.54 -6.11
CA ASN A 25 0.53 2.61 -4.66
C ASN A 25 0.82 4.01 -4.11
N SER A 26 1.79 4.72 -4.69
CA SER A 26 2.13 6.09 -4.27
C SER A 26 0.96 7.06 -4.45
N ILE A 27 0.16 6.87 -5.49
CA ILE A 27 -0.97 7.77 -5.85
C ILE A 27 -2.29 7.29 -5.24
N ALA A 28 -2.62 6.00 -5.43
CA ALA A 28 -3.93 5.44 -5.08
C ALA A 28 -3.90 4.52 -3.85
N GLY A 29 -2.77 3.87 -3.56
CA GLY A 29 -2.63 2.98 -2.40
C GLY A 29 -3.13 1.56 -2.60
N GLY A 30 -3.42 1.15 -3.84
CA GLY A 30 -3.96 -0.19 -4.19
C GLY A 30 -2.98 -1.12 -4.91
N GLY A 31 -1.69 -0.79 -4.98
CA GLY A 31 -0.71 -1.55 -5.76
C GLY A 31 -0.61 -3.03 -5.37
N SER A 32 -0.73 -3.33 -4.09
CA SER A 32 -0.65 -4.73 -3.59
C SER A 32 -1.79 -5.62 -4.07
N THR A 33 -2.91 -5.05 -4.50
CA THR A 33 -4.02 -5.81 -5.09
C THR A 33 -3.62 -6.47 -6.41
N LEU A 34 -2.65 -5.88 -7.11
CA LEU A 34 -2.09 -6.45 -8.35
C LEU A 34 -0.90 -7.35 -8.06
N SER A 35 0.05 -6.90 -7.24
CA SER A 35 1.31 -7.62 -7.04
C SER A 35 1.13 -8.98 -6.38
N LEU A 36 0.30 -9.09 -5.34
CA LEU A 36 0.17 -10.36 -4.62
C LEU A 36 -0.40 -11.49 -5.48
N PRO A 37 -1.53 -11.33 -6.20
CA PRO A 37 -2.00 -12.36 -7.12
C PRO A 37 -0.95 -12.72 -8.18
N ILE A 38 -0.30 -11.72 -8.82
CA ILE A 38 0.71 -11.98 -9.84
C ILE A 38 1.85 -12.81 -9.27
N MET A 39 2.40 -12.47 -8.10
CA MET A 39 3.49 -13.21 -7.46
C MET A 39 3.07 -14.63 -7.09
N ILE A 40 1.83 -14.83 -6.63
CA ILE A 40 1.28 -16.17 -6.34
C ILE A 40 1.13 -16.98 -7.63
N PHE A 41 0.62 -16.39 -8.72
CA PHE A 41 0.55 -17.05 -10.03
C PHE A 41 1.94 -17.39 -10.60
N MET A 42 2.96 -16.59 -10.28
CA MET A 42 4.36 -16.88 -10.62
C MET A 42 4.99 -17.96 -9.72
N GLY A 43 4.21 -18.59 -8.83
CA GLY A 43 4.59 -19.74 -8.04
C GLY A 43 5.08 -19.46 -6.62
N LEU A 44 5.06 -18.21 -6.15
CA LEU A 44 5.42 -17.93 -4.76
C LEU A 44 4.31 -18.39 -3.78
N PRO A 45 4.66 -19.04 -2.66
CA PRO A 45 3.71 -19.23 -1.57
C PRO A 45 3.12 -17.90 -1.11
N ALA A 46 1.85 -17.87 -0.75
CA ALA A 46 1.13 -16.60 -0.52
C ALA A 46 1.73 -15.76 0.63
N THR A 47 2.20 -16.39 1.70
CA THR A 47 2.87 -15.70 2.80
C THR A 47 4.25 -15.17 2.38
N VAL A 48 4.98 -15.88 1.52
CA VAL A 48 6.26 -15.42 0.97
C VAL A 48 6.05 -14.26 0.00
N ALA A 49 5.05 -14.35 -0.90
CA ALA A 49 4.67 -13.26 -1.78
C ALA A 49 4.32 -11.99 -0.96
N ASN A 50 3.57 -12.14 0.14
CA ASN A 50 3.24 -11.05 1.05
C ASN A 50 4.48 -10.40 1.69
N GLY A 51 5.43 -11.20 2.15
CA GLY A 51 6.68 -10.71 2.75
C GLY A 51 7.58 -10.01 1.73
N THR A 52 7.79 -10.65 0.59
CA THR A 52 8.64 -10.19 -0.51
C THR A 52 8.14 -8.85 -1.08
N ASN A 53 6.83 -8.74 -1.31
CA ASN A 53 6.20 -7.52 -1.82
C ASN A 53 6.41 -6.31 -0.89
N ARG A 54 6.53 -6.51 0.43
CA ARG A 54 6.70 -5.42 1.41
C ARG A 54 7.99 -4.65 1.22
N ILE A 55 9.08 -5.32 0.84
CA ILE A 55 10.37 -4.65 0.57
C ILE A 55 10.20 -3.65 -0.57
N GLY A 56 9.58 -4.07 -1.68
CA GLY A 56 9.26 -3.16 -2.78
C GLY A 56 8.37 -1.98 -2.34
N LEU A 57 7.33 -2.26 -1.55
CA LEU A 57 6.45 -1.21 -1.04
C LEU A 57 7.14 -0.22 -0.10
N ILE A 58 8.01 -0.69 0.81
CA ILE A 58 8.80 0.19 1.69
C ILE A 58 9.64 1.14 0.86
N ILE A 59 10.40 0.62 -0.09
CA ILE A 59 11.31 1.40 -0.91
C ILE A 59 10.54 2.39 -1.80
N GLY A 60 9.45 1.95 -2.42
CA GLY A 60 8.63 2.81 -3.26
C GLY A 60 7.89 3.91 -2.48
N ASN A 61 7.30 3.56 -1.33
CA ASN A 61 6.66 4.55 -0.46
C ASN A 61 7.69 5.52 0.12
N PHE A 62 8.89 5.04 0.48
CA PHE A 62 9.97 5.90 0.96
C PHE A 62 10.41 6.89 -0.11
N SER A 63 10.66 6.42 -1.34
CA SER A 63 10.99 7.26 -2.50
C SER A 63 9.93 8.34 -2.73
N SER A 64 8.65 7.95 -2.71
CA SER A 64 7.53 8.89 -2.86
C SER A 64 7.42 9.87 -1.68
N ALA A 65 7.50 9.39 -0.45
CA ALA A 65 7.37 10.21 0.76
C ALA A 65 8.49 11.25 0.84
N VAL A 66 9.75 10.86 0.59
CA VAL A 66 10.90 11.78 0.57
C VAL A 66 10.75 12.86 -0.49
N ASN A 67 10.30 12.47 -1.70
CA ASN A 67 10.08 13.45 -2.76
C ASN A 67 8.98 14.46 -2.40
N LEU A 68 7.85 14.00 -1.85
CA LEU A 68 6.76 14.88 -1.41
C LEU A 68 7.16 15.73 -0.20
N MET A 69 7.90 15.16 0.75
CA MET A 69 8.41 15.87 1.93
C MET A 69 9.37 17.00 1.55
N ARG A 70 10.30 16.75 0.62
CA ARG A 70 11.25 17.76 0.11
C ARG A 70 10.55 18.96 -0.54
N HIS A 71 9.33 18.77 -1.02
CA HIS A 71 8.51 19.83 -1.64
C HIS A 71 7.43 20.38 -0.68
N GLY A 72 7.54 20.11 0.62
CA GLY A 72 6.69 20.73 1.64
C GLY A 72 5.29 20.11 1.82
N TYR A 73 4.98 18.98 1.18
CA TYR A 73 3.64 18.37 1.27
C TYR A 73 3.42 17.49 2.51
N LEU A 74 4.46 17.20 3.31
CA LEU A 74 4.30 16.39 4.52
C LEU A 74 4.01 17.28 5.73
N ASN A 75 2.83 17.15 6.31
CA ASN A 75 2.52 17.72 7.61
C ASN A 75 3.16 16.87 8.72
N LYS A 76 4.34 17.32 9.18
CA LYS A 76 5.13 16.60 10.19
C LYS A 76 4.40 16.45 11.53
N LYS A 77 3.59 17.44 11.93
CA LYS A 77 2.84 17.41 13.19
C LYS A 77 1.82 16.28 13.18
N ILE A 78 1.01 16.19 12.12
CA ILE A 78 0.02 15.11 11.96
C ILE A 78 0.72 13.76 11.80
N PHE A 79 1.82 13.69 11.04
CA PHE A 79 2.59 12.46 10.91
C PHE A 79 3.03 11.92 12.27
N LEU A 80 3.66 12.74 13.12
CA LEU A 80 4.13 12.31 14.43
C LEU A 80 2.98 11.89 15.35
N GLN A 81 1.86 12.59 15.30
CA GLN A 81 0.67 12.23 16.07
C GLN A 81 0.11 10.86 15.69
N LEU A 82 0.09 10.52 14.38
CA LEU A 82 -0.49 9.28 13.88
C LEU A 82 0.53 8.14 13.81
N ALA A 83 1.83 8.43 13.78
CA ALA A 83 2.89 7.42 13.72
C ALA A 83 2.90 6.52 14.97
N LEU A 84 2.67 7.09 16.15
CA LEU A 84 2.68 6.34 17.41
C LEU A 84 1.56 5.28 17.48
N PRO A 85 0.27 5.62 17.30
CA PRO A 85 -0.78 4.60 17.27
C PRO A 85 -0.61 3.62 16.12
N THR A 86 -0.10 4.06 14.95
CA THR A 86 0.22 3.20 13.83
C THR A 86 1.30 2.18 14.20
N PHE A 87 2.34 2.59 14.90
CA PHE A 87 3.42 1.71 15.34
C PHE A 87 2.91 0.62 16.32
N PHE A 88 2.15 1.02 17.34
CA PHE A 88 1.59 0.05 18.29
C PHE A 88 0.59 -0.90 17.62
N GLY A 89 -0.25 -0.40 16.70
CA GLY A 89 -1.11 -1.25 15.90
C GLY A 89 -0.34 -2.24 15.04
N ALA A 90 0.80 -1.83 14.47
CA ALA A 90 1.67 -2.71 13.72
C ALA A 90 2.29 -3.81 14.57
N LEU A 91 2.71 -3.52 15.81
CA LEU A 91 3.21 -4.55 16.73
C LEU A 91 2.16 -5.61 17.02
N VAL A 92 0.93 -5.19 17.31
CA VAL A 92 -0.19 -6.13 17.51
C VAL A 92 -0.46 -6.93 16.24
N GLY A 93 -0.53 -6.27 15.07
CA GLY A 93 -0.74 -6.94 13.79
C GLY A 93 0.35 -7.93 13.44
N ALA A 94 1.62 -7.65 13.78
CA ALA A 94 2.75 -8.54 13.53
C ALA A 94 2.63 -9.85 14.32
N CYS A 95 2.14 -9.80 15.56
CA CYS A 95 1.91 -11.01 16.40
C CYS A 95 0.89 -11.97 15.75
N PHE A 96 -0.12 -11.44 15.05
CA PHE A 96 -1.08 -12.27 14.31
C PHE A 96 -0.53 -12.72 12.96
N LEU A 97 0.15 -11.81 12.23
CA LEU A 97 0.67 -12.07 10.89
C LEU A 97 1.55 -13.31 10.81
N VAL A 98 2.47 -13.49 11.75
CA VAL A 98 3.43 -14.60 11.73
C VAL A 98 2.80 -15.98 11.98
N ARG A 99 1.59 -16.00 12.54
CA ARG A 99 0.82 -17.23 12.83
C ARG A 99 -0.08 -17.68 11.68
N ILE A 100 -0.23 -16.84 10.65
CA ILE A 100 -1.11 -17.13 9.51
C ILE A 100 -0.36 -18.01 8.50
N GLY A 101 -0.91 -19.20 8.24
CA GLY A 101 -0.42 -20.10 7.18
C GLY A 101 -0.93 -19.70 5.79
N ASP A 102 -0.32 -20.28 4.74
CA ASP A 102 -0.60 -19.93 3.34
C ASP A 102 -2.07 -20.06 2.94
N LYS A 103 -2.73 -21.17 3.31
CA LYS A 103 -4.16 -21.40 2.97
C LYS A 103 -5.07 -20.35 3.59
N LEU A 104 -4.87 -20.04 4.88
CA LEU A 104 -5.67 -19.03 5.56
C LEU A 104 -5.38 -17.63 4.98
N PHE A 105 -4.11 -17.33 4.68
CA PHE A 105 -3.74 -16.05 4.08
C PHE A 105 -4.37 -15.87 2.69
N GLN A 106 -4.39 -16.92 1.83
CA GLN A 106 -5.06 -16.87 0.53
C GLN A 106 -6.56 -16.60 0.66
N ALA A 107 -7.23 -17.26 1.59
CA ALA A 107 -8.65 -17.04 1.86
C ALA A 107 -8.93 -15.60 2.32
N ILE A 108 -8.14 -15.09 3.27
CA ILE A 108 -8.24 -13.69 3.73
C ILE A 108 -7.98 -12.73 2.56
N LEU A 109 -6.96 -12.99 1.75
CA LEU A 109 -6.60 -12.17 0.60
C LEU A 109 -7.75 -12.08 -0.41
N ALA A 110 -8.37 -13.20 -0.74
CA ALA A 110 -9.52 -13.24 -1.66
C ALA A 110 -10.70 -12.42 -1.14
N VAL A 111 -11.08 -12.61 0.13
CA VAL A 111 -12.15 -11.82 0.77
C VAL A 111 -11.83 -10.34 0.79
N VAL A 112 -10.60 -9.98 1.14
CA VAL A 112 -10.18 -8.57 1.20
C VAL A 112 -10.16 -7.91 -0.18
N ILE A 113 -9.70 -8.61 -1.21
CA ILE A 113 -9.75 -8.09 -2.59
C ILE A 113 -11.21 -7.82 -2.97
N CYS A 114 -12.13 -8.74 -2.71
CA CYS A 114 -13.56 -8.53 -2.95
C CYS A 114 -14.09 -7.28 -2.22
N LEU A 115 -13.76 -7.14 -0.94
CA LEU A 115 -14.20 -5.99 -0.13
C LEU A 115 -13.62 -4.67 -0.65
N VAL A 116 -12.33 -4.62 -1.01
CA VAL A 116 -11.68 -3.43 -1.56
C VAL A 116 -12.36 -3.00 -2.85
N VAL A 117 -12.72 -3.95 -3.71
CA VAL A 117 -13.42 -3.65 -4.96
C VAL A 117 -14.83 -3.12 -4.70
N VAL A 118 -15.59 -3.74 -3.80
CA VAL A 118 -16.92 -3.23 -3.41
C VAL A 118 -16.81 -1.83 -2.83
N MET A 119 -15.87 -1.59 -1.90
CA MET A 119 -15.66 -0.27 -1.31
C MET A 119 -15.23 0.79 -2.34
N SER A 120 -14.42 0.41 -3.32
CA SER A 120 -13.97 1.34 -4.36
C SER A 120 -15.10 1.79 -5.31
N ASN A 121 -16.17 1.01 -5.39
CA ASN A 121 -17.37 1.34 -6.18
C ASN A 121 -18.46 2.09 -5.39
N LEU A 122 -18.32 2.18 -4.06
CA LEU A 122 -19.25 2.98 -3.26
C LEU A 122 -19.11 4.46 -3.63
N LYS A 123 -20.25 5.14 -3.78
CA LYS A 123 -20.31 6.54 -4.22
C LYS A 123 -19.45 7.44 -3.35
N LYS A 124 -18.87 8.49 -3.94
CA LYS A 124 -18.03 9.51 -3.26
C LYS A 124 -18.68 10.14 -2.02
N ASP A 125 -20.01 10.15 -1.93
CA ASP A 125 -20.77 10.69 -0.80
C ASP A 125 -20.53 9.94 0.53
N VAL A 126 -20.11 8.66 0.46
CA VAL A 126 -19.73 7.87 1.64
C VAL A 126 -18.47 8.42 2.32
N LEU A 127 -17.61 9.12 1.58
CA LEU A 127 -16.40 9.75 2.12
C LEU A 127 -16.70 10.87 3.14
N GLY A 128 -17.93 11.41 3.15
CA GLY A 128 -18.33 12.51 4.01
C GLY A 128 -17.57 13.81 3.70
N LYS A 129 -18.01 14.92 4.30
CA LYS A 129 -17.31 16.20 4.15
C LYS A 129 -16.05 16.20 5.03
N PRO A 130 -14.86 16.54 4.48
CA PRO A 130 -13.66 16.70 5.28
C PRO A 130 -13.84 17.89 6.27
N PRO A 131 -13.14 17.88 7.43
CA PRO A 131 -13.10 19.02 8.31
C PRO A 131 -12.49 20.23 7.60
N ALA A 132 -12.94 21.44 7.96
CA ALA A 132 -12.42 22.67 7.36
C ALA A 132 -10.93 22.92 7.68
N THR A 133 -10.49 22.48 8.86
CA THR A 133 -9.11 22.61 9.34
C THR A 133 -8.60 21.30 9.91
N PRO A 134 -7.29 21.02 9.76
CA PRO A 134 -6.67 19.88 10.42
C PRO A 134 -6.79 19.99 11.95
N PRO A 135 -6.96 18.87 12.65
CA PRO A 135 -7.02 18.88 14.10
C PRO A 135 -5.67 19.30 14.71
N GLU A 136 -5.71 20.16 15.71
CA GLU A 136 -4.50 20.59 16.43
C GLU A 136 -3.88 19.45 17.25
N LYS A 137 -4.72 18.59 17.82
CA LYS A 137 -4.34 17.47 18.67
C LYS A 137 -4.96 16.17 18.16
N LEU A 138 -4.25 15.07 18.39
CA LEU A 138 -4.76 13.73 18.10
C LEU A 138 -6.01 13.47 18.95
N THR A 139 -7.11 13.12 18.28
CA THR A 139 -8.32 12.67 18.96
C THR A 139 -8.23 11.17 19.23
N LEU A 140 -8.91 10.70 20.29
CA LEU A 140 -8.96 9.27 20.61
C LEU A 140 -9.51 8.45 19.42
N LYS A 141 -10.53 8.97 18.73
CA LYS A 141 -11.09 8.33 17.52
C LYS A 141 -10.05 8.23 16.40
N GLY A 142 -9.24 9.26 16.18
CA GLY A 142 -8.13 9.24 15.22
C GLY A 142 -7.07 8.22 15.62
N ALA A 143 -6.66 8.18 16.87
CA ALA A 143 -5.67 7.22 17.38
C ALA A 143 -6.15 5.77 17.20
N LEU A 144 -7.36 5.44 17.65
CA LEU A 144 -7.95 4.10 17.52
C LEU A 144 -8.16 3.71 16.07
N GLY A 145 -8.57 4.65 15.21
CA GLY A 145 -8.72 4.42 13.78
C GLY A 145 -7.39 4.03 13.12
N PHE A 146 -6.32 4.79 13.34
CA PHE A 146 -5.01 4.49 12.75
C PHE A 146 -4.31 3.29 13.40
N PHE A 147 -4.57 3.02 14.67
CA PHE A 147 -4.17 1.77 15.31
C PHE A 147 -4.81 0.55 14.60
N GLY A 148 -6.13 0.59 14.36
CA GLY A 148 -6.85 -0.47 13.65
C GLY A 148 -6.42 -0.62 12.18
N ILE A 149 -6.21 0.50 11.46
CA ILE A 149 -5.68 0.51 10.10
C ILE A 149 -4.30 -0.14 10.04
N ALA A 150 -3.45 0.09 11.05
CA ALA A 150 -2.12 -0.50 11.11
C ALA A 150 -2.15 -2.00 11.39
N ILE A 151 -3.04 -2.50 12.24
CA ILE A 151 -3.26 -3.94 12.43
C ILE A 151 -3.63 -4.58 11.09
N TYR A 152 -4.63 -4.03 10.41
CA TYR A 152 -5.08 -4.51 9.11
C TYR A 152 -3.96 -4.48 8.07
N GLY A 153 -3.26 -3.34 7.92
CA GLY A 153 -2.17 -3.16 6.97
C GLY A 153 -0.96 -4.05 7.27
N CYS A 154 -0.71 -4.33 8.54
CA CYS A 154 0.33 -5.26 8.96
C CYS A 154 0.00 -6.70 8.54
N ILE A 155 -1.26 -7.14 8.64
CA ILE A 155 -1.66 -8.50 8.29
C ILE A 155 -1.77 -8.67 6.78
N VAL A 156 -2.57 -7.86 6.10
CA VAL A 156 -2.99 -8.09 4.70
C VAL A 156 -2.35 -7.14 3.72
N GLN A 157 -2.10 -5.91 4.10
CA GLN A 157 -1.60 -4.76 3.29
C GLN A 157 -2.41 -4.39 2.03
N VAL A 158 -3.20 -5.32 1.45
CA VAL A 158 -4.00 -5.07 0.26
C VAL A 158 -5.07 -4.02 0.53
N GLY A 159 -5.16 -3.01 -0.32
CA GLY A 159 -6.17 -1.95 -0.20
C GLY A 159 -6.03 -1.02 1.01
N VAL A 160 -5.03 -1.22 1.88
CA VAL A 160 -4.82 -0.37 3.07
C VAL A 160 -4.64 1.10 2.71
N GLY A 161 -4.05 1.39 1.57
CA GLY A 161 -3.87 2.77 1.10
C GLY A 161 -5.18 3.49 0.84
N PHE A 162 -6.22 2.80 0.35
CA PHE A 162 -7.56 3.37 0.20
C PHE A 162 -8.18 3.67 1.56
N VAL A 163 -8.05 2.75 2.53
CA VAL A 163 -8.55 2.94 3.89
C VAL A 163 -7.84 4.11 4.58
N GLN A 164 -6.51 4.23 4.37
CA GLN A 164 -5.74 5.37 4.88
C GLN A 164 -6.15 6.69 4.22
N ILE A 165 -6.32 6.73 2.88
CA ILE A 165 -6.79 7.95 2.18
C ILE A 165 -8.15 8.36 2.74
N PHE A 166 -9.08 7.41 2.89
CA PHE A 166 -10.39 7.67 3.48
C PHE A 166 -10.26 8.23 4.91
N GLY A 167 -9.52 7.54 5.77
CA GLY A 167 -9.31 7.97 7.16
C GLY A 167 -8.66 9.34 7.25
N LEU A 168 -7.59 9.60 6.46
CA LEU A 168 -6.91 10.89 6.44
C LEU A 168 -7.80 12.01 5.91
N THR A 169 -8.56 11.77 4.83
CA THR A 169 -9.51 12.77 4.29
C THR A 169 -10.55 13.14 5.34
N ARG A 170 -11.10 12.13 6.02
CA ARG A 170 -12.12 12.34 7.05
C ARG A 170 -11.58 13.01 8.31
N TYR A 171 -10.30 12.77 8.62
CA TYR A 171 -9.68 13.24 9.86
C TYR A 171 -8.98 14.60 9.72
N THR A 172 -8.34 14.89 8.56
CA THR A 172 -7.39 16.00 8.49
C THR A 172 -7.83 17.20 7.66
N GLY A 173 -8.72 17.04 6.69
CA GLY A 173 -9.08 18.13 5.76
C GLY A 173 -7.95 18.60 4.84
N LEU A 174 -6.84 17.85 4.78
CA LEU A 174 -5.69 18.17 3.93
C LEU A 174 -6.00 17.93 2.44
N SER A 175 -5.18 18.53 1.58
CA SER A 175 -5.27 18.30 0.14
C SER A 175 -4.88 16.85 -0.23
N PRO A 176 -5.36 16.31 -1.36
CA PRO A 176 -5.05 14.95 -1.79
C PRO A 176 -3.55 14.64 -1.88
N ILE A 177 -2.71 15.59 -2.24
CA ILE A 177 -1.26 15.40 -2.32
C ILE A 177 -0.62 15.31 -0.92
N GLU A 178 -1.07 16.13 0.04
CA GLU A 178 -0.64 16.06 1.44
C GLU A 178 -1.10 14.77 2.10
N ILE A 179 -2.33 14.33 1.80
CA ILE A 179 -2.85 13.03 2.25
C ILE A 179 -1.96 11.90 1.73
N ASN A 180 -1.54 11.93 0.47
CA ASN A 180 -0.64 10.91 -0.08
C ASN A 180 0.76 10.96 0.54
N ALA A 181 1.28 12.13 0.88
CA ALA A 181 2.55 12.26 1.62
C ALA A 181 2.45 11.60 3.01
N LEU A 182 1.36 11.88 3.76
CA LEU A 182 1.10 11.24 5.04
C LEU A 182 0.88 9.74 4.92
N LYS A 183 0.03 9.30 3.98
CA LYS A 183 -0.25 7.90 3.71
C LYS A 183 1.04 7.11 3.46
N ASN A 184 1.88 7.56 2.53
CA ASN A 184 3.11 6.87 2.18
C ASN A 184 4.07 6.78 3.38
N SER A 185 4.15 7.84 4.19
CA SER A 185 4.98 7.86 5.40
C SER A 185 4.44 6.94 6.49
N LEU A 186 3.13 6.96 6.78
CA LEU A 186 2.49 6.12 7.78
C LEU A 186 2.48 4.64 7.36
N THR A 187 2.31 4.37 6.07
CA THR A 187 2.41 3.02 5.51
C THR A 187 3.77 2.40 5.83
N ASN A 188 4.86 3.15 5.70
CA ASN A 188 6.19 2.64 6.00
C ASN A 188 6.35 2.26 7.48
N VAL A 189 5.66 2.93 8.41
CA VAL A 189 5.73 2.59 9.85
C VAL A 189 5.30 1.14 10.08
N PHE A 190 4.12 0.74 9.59
CA PHE A 190 3.66 -0.64 9.80
C PHE A 190 4.32 -1.64 8.85
N LEU A 191 4.75 -1.23 7.66
CA LEU A 191 5.46 -2.12 6.75
C LEU A 191 6.83 -2.53 7.31
N VAL A 192 7.59 -1.62 7.90
CA VAL A 192 8.87 -1.95 8.53
C VAL A 192 8.69 -2.98 9.63
N VAL A 193 7.76 -2.76 10.56
CA VAL A 193 7.47 -3.70 11.66
C VAL A 193 7.09 -5.08 11.12
N SER A 194 6.18 -5.13 10.17
CA SER A 194 5.70 -6.40 9.60
C SER A 194 6.74 -7.10 8.73
N THR A 195 7.60 -6.34 8.05
CA THR A 195 8.69 -6.91 7.25
C THR A 195 9.76 -7.54 8.13
N ILE A 196 10.12 -6.91 9.26
CA ILE A 196 11.01 -7.51 10.24
C ILE A 196 10.42 -8.83 10.75
N ALA A 197 9.14 -8.83 11.13
CA ALA A 197 8.48 -10.03 11.62
C ALA A 197 8.48 -11.17 10.58
N LEU A 198 8.17 -10.89 9.31
CA LEU A 198 8.19 -11.89 8.23
C LEU A 198 9.60 -12.32 7.85
N GLY A 199 10.58 -11.40 7.88
CA GLY A 199 11.98 -11.69 7.61
C GLY A 199 12.58 -12.68 8.62
N ILE A 200 12.34 -12.47 9.91
CA ILE A 200 12.78 -13.38 10.99
C ILE A 200 12.16 -14.78 10.81
N ASN A 201 10.94 -14.86 10.27
CA ASN A 201 10.23 -16.12 10.01
C ASN A 201 10.52 -16.73 8.62
N GLY A 202 11.52 -16.24 7.88
CA GLY A 202 11.91 -16.78 6.58
C GLY A 202 10.85 -16.62 5.47
N LYS A 203 9.94 -15.63 5.59
CA LYS A 203 8.84 -15.39 4.65
C LYS A 203 9.18 -14.29 3.63
N ILE A 204 10.46 -14.17 3.22
CA ILE A 204 10.91 -13.21 2.21
C ILE A 204 11.83 -13.92 1.23
N ASP A 205 11.50 -13.85 -0.06
CA ASP A 205 12.41 -14.17 -1.15
C ASP A 205 13.26 -12.94 -1.48
N TRP A 206 14.48 -12.91 -0.97
CA TRP A 206 15.36 -11.74 -1.05
C TRP A 206 15.79 -11.37 -2.48
N PRO A 207 16.16 -12.31 -3.38
CA PRO A 207 16.44 -12.01 -4.77
C PRO A 207 15.30 -11.26 -5.46
N ILE A 208 14.08 -11.77 -5.35
CA ILE A 208 12.88 -11.13 -5.92
C ILE A 208 12.60 -9.79 -5.23
N ALA A 209 12.74 -9.72 -3.91
CA ALA A 209 12.51 -8.50 -3.14
C ALA A 209 13.42 -7.35 -3.59
N VAL A 210 14.70 -7.61 -3.83
CA VAL A 210 15.67 -6.61 -4.30
C VAL A 210 15.31 -6.10 -5.70
N LEU A 211 14.93 -6.98 -6.62
CA LEU A 211 14.53 -6.60 -7.97
C LEU A 211 13.27 -5.71 -7.93
N MET A 212 12.26 -6.13 -7.17
CA MET A 212 11.05 -5.35 -6.98
C MET A 212 11.34 -3.99 -6.31
N ALA A 213 12.26 -3.95 -5.34
CA ALA A 213 12.64 -2.71 -4.66
C ALA A 213 13.32 -1.72 -5.60
N ALA A 214 14.20 -2.19 -6.48
CA ALA A 214 14.84 -1.34 -7.49
C ALA A 214 13.81 -0.71 -8.43
N GLY A 215 12.87 -1.50 -8.95
CA GLY A 215 11.75 -1.00 -9.75
C GLY A 215 10.84 -0.05 -8.94
N ALA A 216 10.54 -0.42 -7.69
CA ALA A 216 9.67 0.35 -6.83
C ALA A 216 10.23 1.73 -6.47
N TRP A 217 11.54 1.88 -6.32
CA TRP A 217 12.18 3.19 -6.16
C TRP A 217 11.83 4.12 -7.31
N VAL A 218 11.99 3.63 -8.55
CA VAL A 218 11.68 4.37 -9.77
C VAL A 218 10.18 4.70 -9.81
N GLY A 219 9.32 3.70 -9.60
CA GLY A 219 7.86 3.89 -9.62
C GLY A 219 7.34 4.86 -8.57
N GLY A 220 7.87 4.80 -7.34
CA GLY A 220 7.52 5.71 -6.25
C GLY A 220 7.92 7.17 -6.53
N TYR A 221 9.13 7.36 -7.09
CA TYR A 221 9.60 8.68 -7.51
C TYR A 221 8.70 9.26 -8.61
N PHE A 222 8.47 8.50 -9.68
CA PHE A 222 7.62 8.95 -10.79
C PHE A 222 6.18 9.18 -10.37
N GLY A 223 5.61 8.33 -9.51
CA GLY A 223 4.27 8.52 -8.98
C GLY A 223 4.13 9.82 -8.19
N SER A 224 5.07 10.13 -7.32
CA SER A 224 5.09 11.40 -6.57
C SER A 224 5.38 12.62 -7.45
N PHE A 225 6.24 12.48 -8.46
CA PHE A 225 6.49 13.51 -9.46
C PHE A 225 5.21 13.84 -10.26
N LEU A 226 4.48 12.84 -10.73
CA LEU A 226 3.21 13.03 -11.45
C LEU A 226 2.16 13.73 -10.59
N GLN A 227 2.08 13.37 -9.30
CA GLN A 227 1.17 14.03 -8.36
C GLN A 227 1.45 15.53 -8.26
N ARG A 228 2.72 15.91 -8.12
CA ARG A 228 3.14 17.32 -8.05
C ARG A 228 2.88 18.08 -9.36
N LYS A 229 3.21 17.46 -10.49
CA LYS A 229 3.09 18.09 -11.81
C LYS A 229 1.63 18.24 -12.26
N LYS A 230 0.77 17.23 -11.98
CA LYS A 230 -0.61 17.18 -12.46
C LYS A 230 -1.66 17.60 -11.41
N GLY A 231 -1.26 17.70 -10.15
CA GLY A 231 -2.07 18.21 -9.05
C GLY A 231 -3.24 17.32 -8.60
N ASN A 232 -4.07 17.87 -7.72
CA ASN A 232 -5.11 17.14 -7.00
C ASN A 232 -6.20 16.51 -7.87
N LYS A 233 -6.57 17.17 -9.00
CA LYS A 233 -7.58 16.62 -9.94
C LYS A 233 -7.09 15.34 -10.61
N PHE A 234 -5.80 15.28 -10.95
CA PHE A 234 -5.17 14.08 -11.49
C PHE A 234 -5.18 12.94 -10.47
N ILE A 235 -4.80 13.21 -9.23
CA ILE A 235 -4.79 12.21 -8.14
C ILE A 235 -6.17 11.59 -7.98
N GLN A 236 -7.22 12.42 -7.90
CA GLN A 236 -8.59 11.94 -7.76
C GLN A 236 -9.05 11.09 -8.96
N ARG A 237 -8.75 11.52 -10.19
CA ARG A 237 -9.06 10.74 -11.39
C ARG A 237 -8.30 9.41 -11.41
N PHE A 238 -7.01 9.44 -11.09
CA PHE A 238 -6.16 8.25 -11.07
C PHE A 238 -6.67 7.22 -10.06
N ILE A 239 -7.00 7.66 -8.83
CA ILE A 239 -7.62 6.80 -7.81
C ILE A 239 -8.91 6.17 -8.34
N SER A 240 -9.79 6.95 -8.98
CA SER A 240 -11.05 6.46 -9.54
C SER A 240 -10.83 5.43 -10.65
N VAL A 241 -9.89 5.68 -11.57
CA VAL A 241 -9.57 4.74 -12.67
C VAL A 241 -8.99 3.43 -12.12
N CYS A 242 -8.04 3.51 -11.19
CA CYS A 242 -7.48 2.31 -10.55
C CYS A 242 -8.56 1.50 -9.83
N SER A 243 -9.47 2.17 -9.11
CA SER A 243 -10.56 1.51 -8.41
C SER A 243 -11.52 0.77 -9.37
N ILE A 244 -11.86 1.40 -10.50
CA ILE A 244 -12.71 0.79 -11.53
C ILE A 244 -12.00 -0.40 -12.19
N ALA A 245 -10.72 -0.24 -12.55
CA ALA A 245 -9.94 -1.31 -13.18
C ALA A 245 -9.83 -2.54 -12.25
N MET A 246 -9.64 -2.32 -10.95
CA MET A 246 -9.62 -3.40 -9.94
C MET A 246 -10.98 -4.07 -9.81
N ALA A 247 -12.07 -3.30 -9.88
CA ALA A 247 -13.43 -3.84 -9.88
C ALA A 247 -13.70 -4.74 -11.08
N ILE A 248 -13.34 -4.29 -12.28
CA ILE A 248 -13.49 -5.07 -13.52
C ILE A 248 -12.66 -6.35 -13.43
N ALA A 249 -11.39 -6.27 -13.02
CA ALA A 249 -10.52 -7.43 -12.89
C ALA A 249 -11.11 -8.51 -11.98
N LEU A 250 -11.75 -8.12 -10.87
CA LEU A 250 -12.41 -9.07 -9.97
C LEU A 250 -13.65 -9.70 -10.60
N VAL A 251 -14.51 -8.90 -11.25
CA VAL A 251 -15.72 -9.43 -11.89
C VAL A 251 -15.34 -10.46 -12.97
N VAL A 252 -14.28 -10.18 -13.74
CA VAL A 252 -13.75 -11.13 -14.74
C VAL A 252 -13.23 -12.41 -14.06
N ASP A 253 -12.46 -12.29 -12.96
CA ASP A 253 -11.97 -13.49 -12.24
C ASP A 253 -13.11 -14.33 -11.66
N LEU A 254 -14.16 -13.70 -11.13
CA LEU A 254 -15.33 -14.39 -10.63
C LEU A 254 -16.18 -15.04 -11.73
N ALA A 255 -16.21 -14.45 -12.93
CA ALA A 255 -16.96 -14.99 -14.06
C ALA A 255 -16.23 -16.14 -14.76
N MET A 256 -14.90 -16.27 -14.57
CA MET A 256 -14.08 -17.35 -15.15
C MET A 256 -13.91 -18.57 -14.25
N LYS A 257 -14.41 -18.52 -13.02
CA LYS A 257 -14.44 -19.64 -12.04
C LYS A 257 -15.79 -20.30 -11.98
#